data_5caf4d510f3dc8332137e7d7bf572a03
#
_entry.id   5caf4d510f3dc8332137e7d7bf572a03
#
_cell.length_a   1.000
_cell.length_b   1.000
_cell.length_c   1.000
_cell.angle_alpha   90.00
_cell.angle_beta   90.00
_cell.angle_gamma   90.00
#
_symmetry.space_group_name_H-M   'P 1'
#
loop_
_entity.id
_entity.type
_entity.pdbx_description
1 polymer ?
#
loop_
_entity_poly.entity_id
_entity_poly.type
_entity_poly.pdbx_seq_one_letter_code
_entity_poly.pdbx_strand_id
1 'polypeptide(L)'
;KIFELPESVIYDSTNDVLYVSNITDHPFNKDGTGYISKIGLDGTVIEKKWVDKLNAPKGLTISNDKLYIADVDELVEVDIATAKVTNKYTGYGSVCMNDVTADKYGNVYVGDTYNDTIYRLNQFGQLPAWFYSPGLAPNGIHIDNEEGNLIVGSWGAVMEGWGTPELKGSLKSINIHTKKMENLGKKPIGNLDGIESDGKGAYFVTDWTGAKLY
;
A
#
# COMPACT_ATOMS: atom_id res chain seq x y z
N LYS A 1 15.42 -18.58 6.85
CA LYS A 1 14.89 -17.41 6.12
C LYS A 1 14.93 -16.19 7.02
N ILE A 2 15.34 -15.05 6.48
CA ILE A 2 15.35 -13.77 7.17
C ILE A 2 13.91 -13.23 7.22
N PHE A 3 13.22 -13.24 6.09
CA PHE A 3 11.84 -12.77 5.92
C PHE A 3 10.87 -13.93 5.70
N GLU A 4 9.61 -13.70 6.04
CA GLU A 4 8.53 -14.68 5.93
C GLU A 4 7.38 -14.07 5.09
N LEU A 5 7.35 -14.39 3.80
CA LEU A 5 6.47 -13.79 2.79
C LEU A 5 6.55 -12.24 2.84
N PRO A 6 7.72 -11.65 2.56
CA PRO A 6 7.85 -10.20 2.50
C PRO A 6 6.99 -9.67 1.35
N GLU A 7 6.31 -8.55 1.60
CA GLU A 7 5.41 -7.98 0.63
C GLU A 7 5.86 -6.59 0.19
N SER A 8 6.13 -5.68 1.14
CA SER A 8 6.52 -4.31 0.83
C SER A 8 7.78 -3.89 1.59
N VAL A 9 8.46 -2.87 1.07
CA VAL A 9 9.63 -2.25 1.70
C VAL A 9 9.56 -0.73 1.56
N ILE A 10 9.88 -0.01 2.63
CA ILE A 10 10.00 1.45 2.60
C ILE A 10 11.32 1.92 3.21
N TYR A 11 11.91 2.94 2.61
CA TYR A 11 13.10 3.61 3.12
C TYR A 11 12.73 4.78 4.04
N ASP A 12 13.25 4.73 5.26
CA ASP A 12 13.21 5.83 6.21
C ASP A 12 14.50 6.66 6.08
N SER A 13 14.41 7.76 5.36
CA SER A 13 15.55 8.66 5.13
C SER A 13 15.99 9.43 6.37
N THR A 14 15.16 9.49 7.42
CA THR A 14 15.50 10.16 8.68
C THR A 14 16.40 9.28 9.55
N ASN A 15 16.11 7.97 9.58
CA ASN A 15 16.84 7.01 10.41
C ASN A 15 17.85 6.16 9.62
N ASP A 16 17.90 6.32 8.29
CA ASP A 16 18.76 5.59 7.36
C ASP A 16 18.59 4.07 7.44
N VAL A 17 17.34 3.62 7.45
CA VAL A 17 16.93 2.21 7.55
C VAL A 17 15.81 1.88 6.58
N LEU A 18 15.56 0.58 6.41
CA LEU A 18 14.41 0.05 5.67
C LEU A 18 13.46 -0.66 6.63
N TYR A 19 12.16 -0.51 6.41
CA TYR A 19 11.12 -1.34 7.03
C TYR A 19 10.54 -2.29 5.98
N VAL A 20 10.36 -3.56 6.36
CA VAL A 20 9.85 -4.63 5.48
C VAL A 20 8.66 -5.28 6.14
N SER A 21 7.51 -5.29 5.46
CA SER A 21 6.33 -6.03 5.90
C SER A 21 6.46 -7.54 5.62
N ASN A 22 5.99 -8.35 6.55
CA ASN A 22 6.03 -9.81 6.46
C ASN A 22 4.64 -10.38 6.78
N ILE A 23 3.99 -10.99 5.79
CA ILE A 23 2.65 -11.58 5.90
C ILE A 23 2.67 -12.85 6.76
N THR A 24 3.70 -13.68 6.65
CA THR A 24 3.95 -14.96 7.33
C THR A 24 3.20 -16.17 6.81
N ASP A 25 1.88 -16.09 6.62
CA ASP A 25 1.05 -17.21 6.16
C ASP A 25 0.16 -16.79 4.97
N HIS A 26 -1.08 -16.46 5.21
CA HIS A 26 -2.03 -16.13 4.15
C HIS A 26 -2.41 -14.64 4.20
N PRO A 27 -2.47 -13.93 3.05
CA PRO A 27 -2.61 -12.47 3.01
C PRO A 27 -3.96 -11.92 3.51
N PHE A 28 -4.91 -12.78 3.84
CA PHE A 28 -6.20 -12.41 4.43
C PHE A 28 -6.40 -12.93 5.85
N ASN A 29 -5.41 -13.66 6.41
CA ASN A 29 -5.53 -14.18 7.76
C ASN A 29 -5.41 -13.04 8.78
N LYS A 30 -6.31 -13.07 9.76
CA LYS A 30 -6.30 -12.18 10.93
C LYS A 30 -5.84 -12.98 12.15
N ASP A 31 -4.60 -13.46 12.10
CA ASP A 31 -4.04 -14.41 13.08
C ASP A 31 -3.00 -13.76 14.02
N GLY A 32 -2.64 -12.50 13.78
CA GLY A 32 -1.68 -11.77 14.60
C GLY A 32 -0.24 -12.27 14.46
N THR A 33 0.10 -12.98 13.38
CA THR A 33 1.47 -13.52 13.17
C THR A 33 2.36 -12.61 12.35
N GLY A 34 1.78 -11.69 11.58
CA GLY A 34 2.47 -10.71 10.73
C GLY A 34 3.33 -9.75 11.54
N TYR A 35 4.37 -9.22 10.89
CA TYR A 35 5.31 -8.30 11.54
C TYR A 35 6.02 -7.38 10.54
N ILE A 36 6.62 -6.31 11.06
CA ILE A 36 7.54 -5.43 10.34
C ILE A 36 8.96 -5.73 10.78
N SER A 37 9.87 -5.93 9.83
CA SER A 37 11.31 -6.01 10.09
C SER A 37 11.97 -4.65 9.86
N LYS A 38 12.98 -4.33 10.69
CA LYS A 38 13.88 -3.19 10.51
C LYS A 38 15.24 -3.67 10.06
N ILE A 39 15.74 -3.15 8.93
CA ILE A 39 17.02 -3.56 8.33
C ILE A 39 17.86 -2.34 7.95
N GLY A 40 19.16 -2.50 7.99
CA GLY A 40 20.10 -1.51 7.50
C GLY A 40 20.19 -1.52 5.96
N LEU A 41 20.70 -0.44 5.38
CA LEU A 41 20.88 -0.33 3.92
C LEU A 41 21.89 -1.35 3.36
N ASP A 42 22.74 -1.90 4.20
CA ASP A 42 23.68 -2.99 3.87
C ASP A 42 23.03 -4.39 3.90
N GLY A 43 21.73 -4.46 4.20
CA GLY A 43 20.98 -5.69 4.36
C GLY A 43 21.09 -6.35 5.74
N THR A 44 21.77 -5.73 6.70
CA THR A 44 21.87 -6.23 8.08
C THR A 44 20.50 -6.15 8.76
N VAL A 45 20.03 -7.27 9.32
CA VAL A 45 18.79 -7.28 10.11
C VAL A 45 19.06 -6.63 11.47
N ILE A 46 18.54 -5.42 11.67
CA ILE A 46 18.64 -4.69 12.93
C ILE A 46 17.68 -5.30 13.93
N GLU A 47 16.42 -5.47 13.53
CA GLU A 47 15.38 -6.11 14.37
C GLU A 47 14.40 -6.87 13.47
N LYS A 48 14.32 -8.20 13.66
CA LYS A 48 13.47 -9.05 12.79
C LYS A 48 11.98 -8.76 12.98
N LYS A 49 11.52 -8.54 14.20
CA LYS A 49 10.14 -8.23 14.56
C LYS A 49 10.09 -6.89 15.29
N TRP A 50 10.44 -5.82 14.57
CA TRP A 50 10.46 -4.45 15.10
C TRP A 50 9.05 -3.98 15.54
N VAL A 51 8.02 -4.38 14.79
CA VAL A 51 6.61 -4.35 15.21
C VAL A 51 6.03 -5.72 14.93
N ASP A 52 5.36 -6.33 15.91
CA ASP A 52 4.74 -7.64 15.81
C ASP A 52 3.22 -7.59 16.06
N LYS A 53 2.57 -8.76 16.01
CA LYS A 53 1.12 -8.94 16.23
C LYS A 53 0.26 -8.18 15.23
N LEU A 54 0.75 -8.00 14.02
CA LEU A 54 -0.02 -7.61 12.86
C LEU A 54 -0.68 -8.87 12.25
N ASN A 55 -1.66 -8.66 11.40
CA ASN A 55 -2.32 -9.79 10.72
C ASN A 55 -1.54 -10.22 9.48
N ALA A 56 -1.76 -9.53 8.36
CA ALA A 56 -1.03 -9.75 7.11
C ALA A 56 -0.62 -8.38 6.53
N PRO A 57 0.41 -7.72 7.14
CA PRO A 57 0.83 -6.39 6.75
C PRO A 57 1.37 -6.36 5.33
N LYS A 58 0.94 -5.37 4.56
CA LYS A 58 1.28 -5.17 3.15
C LYS A 58 1.97 -3.83 2.94
N GLY A 59 1.38 -2.94 2.16
CA GLY A 59 1.93 -1.65 1.82
C GLY A 59 2.28 -0.78 3.02
N LEU A 60 3.32 0.03 2.86
CA LEU A 60 3.91 0.87 3.90
C LEU A 60 4.08 2.30 3.43
N THR A 61 3.79 3.28 4.28
CA THR A 61 4.19 4.68 4.04
C THR A 61 4.61 5.37 5.33
N ILE A 62 5.50 6.37 5.22
CA ILE A 62 5.94 7.18 6.35
C ILE A 62 5.40 8.59 6.20
N SER A 63 4.78 9.10 7.27
CA SER A 63 4.32 10.48 7.34
C SER A 63 4.34 10.98 8.79
N ASN A 64 4.92 12.18 9.01
CA ASN A 64 4.96 12.81 10.34
C ASN A 64 5.51 11.91 11.46
N ASP A 65 6.65 11.27 11.23
CA ASP A 65 7.33 10.34 12.15
C ASP A 65 6.49 9.10 12.54
N LYS A 66 5.51 8.77 11.72
CA LYS A 66 4.67 7.58 11.85
C LYS A 66 4.86 6.67 10.64
N LEU A 67 4.88 5.36 10.89
CA LEU A 67 4.74 4.35 9.87
C LEU A 67 3.26 3.93 9.79
N TYR A 68 2.67 4.05 8.62
CA TYR A 68 1.33 3.55 8.32
C TYR A 68 1.43 2.25 7.54
N ILE A 69 0.62 1.27 7.91
CA ILE A 69 0.67 -0.11 7.42
C ILE A 69 -0.73 -0.53 6.99
N ALA A 70 -0.90 -0.99 5.75
CA ALA A 70 -2.13 -1.65 5.34
C ALA A 70 -2.13 -3.09 5.90
N ASP A 71 -3.11 -3.44 6.74
CA ASP A 71 -3.16 -4.73 7.43
C ASP A 71 -4.56 -5.36 7.34
N VAL A 72 -4.81 -6.10 6.29
CA VAL A 72 -6.07 -6.78 5.92
C VAL A 72 -7.22 -5.78 5.76
N ASP A 73 -7.91 -5.42 6.81
CA ASP A 73 -9.06 -4.50 6.80
C ASP A 73 -8.85 -3.28 7.72
N GLU A 74 -7.62 -3.11 8.22
CA GLU A 74 -7.21 -2.02 9.09
C GLU A 74 -6.02 -1.24 8.49
N LEU A 75 -6.01 0.06 8.69
CA LEU A 75 -4.81 0.89 8.56
C LEU A 75 -4.19 1.03 9.95
N VAL A 76 -2.98 0.51 10.12
CA VAL A 76 -2.27 0.54 11.42
C VAL A 76 -1.28 1.67 11.43
N GLU A 77 -1.28 2.47 12.51
CA GLU A 77 -0.33 3.56 12.75
C GLU A 77 0.67 3.14 13.83
N VAL A 78 1.95 3.30 13.52
CA VAL A 78 3.07 2.98 14.42
C VAL A 78 3.91 4.23 14.66
N ASP A 79 4.23 4.51 15.90
CA ASP A 79 5.21 5.53 16.28
C ASP A 79 6.63 4.99 16.04
N ILE A 80 7.36 5.62 15.11
CA ILE A 80 8.68 5.14 14.68
C ILE A 80 9.70 5.17 15.81
N ALA A 81 9.66 6.18 16.66
CA ALA A 81 10.63 6.33 17.74
C ALA A 81 10.50 5.25 18.83
N THR A 82 9.28 4.77 19.06
CA THR A 82 8.97 3.82 20.13
C THR A 82 8.64 2.40 19.64
N ALA A 83 8.49 2.21 18.34
CA ALA A 83 8.04 0.97 17.70
C ALA A 83 6.66 0.48 18.23
N LYS A 84 5.80 1.40 18.67
CA LYS A 84 4.49 1.05 19.24
C LYS A 84 3.38 1.36 18.27
N VAL A 85 2.44 0.41 18.12
CA VAL A 85 1.15 0.68 17.49
C VAL A 85 0.41 1.72 18.34
N THR A 86 0.11 2.86 17.73
CA THR A 86 -0.59 3.97 18.40
C THR A 86 -2.07 3.99 18.07
N ASN A 87 -2.43 3.62 16.86
CA ASN A 87 -3.82 3.57 16.42
C ASN A 87 -4.05 2.45 15.39
N LYS A 88 -5.31 2.04 15.28
CA LYS A 88 -5.85 1.20 14.21
C LYS A 88 -7.13 1.83 13.69
N TYR A 89 -7.21 2.01 12.39
CA TYR A 89 -8.33 2.67 11.72
C TYR A 89 -9.00 1.68 10.79
N THR A 90 -10.34 1.59 10.88
CA THR A 90 -11.14 0.71 10.03
C THR A 90 -11.99 1.56 9.09
N GLY A 91 -11.93 1.28 7.79
CA GLY A 91 -12.85 1.85 6.80
C GLY A 91 -14.19 1.10 6.81
N TYR A 92 -15.30 1.82 6.59
CA TYR A 92 -16.58 1.14 6.47
C TYR A 92 -16.58 0.19 5.26
N GLY A 93 -16.79 -1.09 5.52
CA GLY A 93 -16.79 -2.13 4.50
C GLY A 93 -15.41 -2.53 3.98
N SER A 94 -14.32 -2.13 4.65
CA SER A 94 -12.97 -2.55 4.28
C SER A 94 -12.81 -4.07 4.37
N VAL A 95 -12.11 -4.64 3.39
CA VAL A 95 -11.94 -6.10 3.22
C VAL A 95 -10.49 -6.46 2.94
N CYS A 96 -9.82 -5.71 2.06
CA CYS A 96 -8.47 -6.00 1.60
C CYS A 96 -7.70 -4.70 1.35
N MET A 97 -7.33 -4.02 2.42
CA MET A 97 -6.37 -2.92 2.33
C MET A 97 -5.03 -3.49 1.89
N ASN A 98 -4.53 -2.98 0.77
CA ASN A 98 -3.33 -3.51 0.15
C ASN A 98 -2.18 -2.54 0.24
N ASP A 99 -2.26 -1.38 -0.40
CA ASP A 99 -1.17 -0.42 -0.41
C ASP A 99 -1.59 0.94 0.17
N VAL A 100 -0.60 1.69 0.67
CA VAL A 100 -0.79 2.94 1.38
C VAL A 100 0.23 3.98 0.96
N THR A 101 -0.21 5.22 0.80
CA THR A 101 0.67 6.36 0.48
C THR A 101 0.25 7.60 1.24
N ALA A 102 1.14 8.58 1.37
CA ALA A 102 0.85 9.84 2.05
C ALA A 102 1.28 11.05 1.21
N ASP A 103 0.44 12.08 1.19
CA ASP A 103 0.80 13.33 0.53
C ASP A 103 1.69 14.21 1.43
N LYS A 104 2.28 15.23 0.83
CA LYS A 104 3.15 16.20 1.53
C LYS A 104 2.43 17.00 2.64
N TYR A 105 1.12 16.93 2.72
CA TYR A 105 0.32 17.57 3.76
C TYR A 105 -0.02 16.63 4.92
N GLY A 106 0.42 15.38 4.83
CA GLY A 106 0.17 14.34 5.84
C GLY A 106 -1.18 13.63 5.71
N ASN A 107 -1.90 13.79 4.59
CA ASN A 107 -3.06 12.96 4.33
C ASN A 107 -2.59 11.56 3.91
N VAL A 108 -3.12 10.53 4.55
CA VAL A 108 -2.80 9.13 4.28
C VAL A 108 -3.94 8.50 3.48
N TYR A 109 -3.60 7.87 2.35
CA TYR A 109 -4.53 7.18 1.47
C TYR A 109 -4.21 5.69 1.49
N VAL A 110 -5.24 4.83 1.55
CA VAL A 110 -5.09 3.38 1.50
C VAL A 110 -6.08 2.78 0.50
N GLY A 111 -5.57 1.92 -0.39
CA GLY A 111 -6.34 1.20 -1.39
C GLY A 111 -6.93 -0.09 -0.82
N ASP A 112 -8.21 -0.35 -1.08
CA ASP A 112 -8.88 -1.63 -0.79
C ASP A 112 -9.23 -2.33 -2.10
N THR A 113 -8.46 -3.34 -2.43
CA THR A 113 -8.51 -4.02 -3.72
C THR A 113 -9.85 -4.71 -3.98
N TYR A 114 -10.45 -5.32 -2.95
CA TYR A 114 -11.69 -6.07 -3.11
C TYR A 114 -12.97 -5.24 -2.91
N ASN A 115 -12.82 -4.02 -2.41
CA ASN A 115 -13.95 -3.10 -2.20
C ASN A 115 -13.93 -1.93 -3.19
N ASP A 116 -13.08 -1.95 -4.23
CA ASP A 116 -12.99 -0.90 -5.26
C ASP A 116 -12.85 0.52 -4.69
N THR A 117 -12.31 0.64 -3.48
CA THR A 117 -12.35 1.86 -2.67
C THR A 117 -10.94 2.32 -2.30
N ILE A 118 -10.75 3.62 -2.33
CA ILE A 118 -9.61 4.27 -1.69
C ILE A 118 -10.15 5.04 -0.50
N TYR A 119 -9.64 4.74 0.69
CA TYR A 119 -9.94 5.47 1.92
C TYR A 119 -8.90 6.56 2.15
N ARG A 120 -9.28 7.60 2.90
CA ARG A 120 -8.34 8.65 3.34
C ARG A 120 -8.53 8.94 4.82
N LEU A 121 -7.45 8.80 5.58
CA LEU A 121 -7.44 9.16 6.99
C LEU A 121 -7.62 10.68 7.14
N ASN A 122 -8.60 11.08 7.95
CA ASN A 122 -8.87 12.49 8.24
C ASN A 122 -8.25 12.91 9.59
N GLN A 123 -8.21 14.21 9.83
CA GLN A 123 -7.67 14.79 11.08
C GLN A 123 -8.39 14.38 12.37
N PHE A 124 -9.56 13.75 12.28
CA PHE A 124 -10.33 13.27 13.43
C PHE A 124 -10.08 11.77 13.72
N GLY A 125 -9.13 11.16 13.05
CA GLY A 125 -8.84 9.72 13.18
C GLY A 125 -9.91 8.81 12.59
N GLN A 126 -10.67 9.29 11.59
CA GLN A 126 -11.64 8.49 10.86
C GLN A 126 -11.09 8.13 9.49
N LEU A 127 -11.48 6.99 8.97
CA LEU A 127 -11.05 6.46 7.67
C LEU A 127 -12.24 6.33 6.70
N PRO A 128 -12.85 7.45 6.26
CA PRO A 128 -13.96 7.40 5.31
C PRO A 128 -13.49 7.03 3.91
N ALA A 129 -14.40 6.46 3.12
CA ALA A 129 -14.21 6.30 1.69
C ALA A 129 -13.97 7.68 1.04
N TRP A 130 -12.81 7.81 0.41
CA TRP A 130 -12.42 9.03 -0.29
C TRP A 130 -12.76 8.96 -1.78
N PHE A 131 -12.57 7.80 -2.39
CA PHE A 131 -12.86 7.53 -3.80
C PHE A 131 -13.39 6.11 -3.96
N TYR A 132 -14.42 5.94 -4.78
CA TYR A 132 -14.99 4.65 -5.14
C TYR A 132 -15.27 4.61 -6.63
N SER A 133 -14.88 3.53 -7.30
CA SER A 133 -15.21 3.29 -8.70
C SER A 133 -15.29 1.79 -8.96
N PRO A 134 -16.46 1.26 -9.39
CA PRO A 134 -16.61 -0.15 -9.67
C PRO A 134 -15.55 -0.67 -10.66
N GLY A 135 -14.88 -1.75 -10.29
CA GLY A 135 -13.80 -2.36 -11.06
C GLY A 135 -12.47 -1.61 -11.00
N LEU A 136 -12.30 -0.68 -10.05
CA LEU A 136 -11.02 -0.02 -9.82
C LEU A 136 -9.98 -1.00 -9.32
N ALA A 137 -10.36 -1.87 -8.37
CA ALA A 137 -9.48 -2.83 -7.71
C ALA A 137 -8.09 -2.21 -7.39
N PRO A 138 -8.03 -1.14 -6.58
CA PRO A 138 -6.78 -0.43 -6.31
C PRO A 138 -5.84 -1.35 -5.51
N ASN A 139 -4.69 -1.67 -6.09
CA ASN A 139 -3.65 -2.42 -5.42
C ASN A 139 -2.50 -1.47 -5.10
N GLY A 140 -1.45 -1.34 -5.92
CA GLY A 140 -0.41 -0.34 -5.69
C GLY A 140 -0.96 1.10 -5.83
N ILE A 141 -0.57 1.98 -4.91
CA ILE A 141 -0.93 3.40 -4.95
C ILE A 141 0.28 4.29 -4.62
N HIS A 142 0.47 5.34 -5.40
CA HIS A 142 1.56 6.30 -5.20
C HIS A 142 1.04 7.72 -5.36
N ILE A 143 1.41 8.62 -4.46
CA ILE A 143 1.05 10.04 -4.57
C ILE A 143 2.12 10.84 -5.32
N ASP A 144 1.76 11.41 -6.46
CA ASP A 144 2.56 12.44 -7.12
C ASP A 144 2.28 13.80 -6.47
N ASN A 145 3.18 14.19 -5.59
CA ASN A 145 3.03 15.43 -4.83
C ASN A 145 3.25 16.70 -5.67
N GLU A 146 3.86 16.61 -6.83
CA GLU A 146 4.10 17.76 -7.71
C GLU A 146 2.84 18.08 -8.52
N GLU A 147 2.24 17.06 -9.13
CA GLU A 147 1.04 17.22 -9.95
C GLU A 147 -0.27 17.14 -9.14
N GLY A 148 -0.21 16.67 -7.88
CA GLY A 148 -1.38 16.49 -7.05
C GLY A 148 -2.28 15.35 -7.55
N ASN A 149 -1.68 14.27 -8.02
CA ASN A 149 -2.36 13.10 -8.52
C ASN A 149 -2.03 11.86 -7.69
N LEU A 150 -3.04 11.05 -7.40
CA LEU A 150 -2.87 9.70 -6.87
C LEU A 150 -2.79 8.73 -8.06
N ILE A 151 -1.64 8.10 -8.20
CA ILE A 151 -1.39 7.07 -9.22
C ILE A 151 -1.84 5.73 -8.65
N VAL A 152 -2.63 4.99 -9.42
CA VAL A 152 -3.27 3.75 -8.97
C VAL A 152 -2.99 2.64 -9.96
N GLY A 153 -2.37 1.58 -9.49
CA GLY A 153 -2.29 0.29 -10.18
C GLY A 153 -3.53 -0.53 -9.91
N SER A 154 -4.34 -0.70 -10.93
CA SER A 154 -5.49 -1.60 -10.84
C SER A 154 -5.03 -3.06 -10.91
N TRP A 155 -5.51 -3.89 -9.98
CA TRP A 155 -5.27 -5.33 -10.03
C TRP A 155 -5.92 -5.96 -11.27
N GLY A 156 -7.04 -5.41 -11.70
CA GLY A 156 -7.91 -5.97 -12.73
C GLY A 156 -9.17 -6.56 -12.11
N ALA A 157 -9.93 -7.33 -12.88
CA ALA A 157 -11.18 -7.86 -12.34
C ALA A 157 -10.92 -8.84 -11.19
N VAL A 158 -11.47 -8.51 -10.03
CA VAL A 158 -11.46 -9.38 -8.85
C VAL A 158 -12.58 -10.42 -9.04
N MET A 159 -12.20 -11.67 -9.31
CA MET A 159 -13.08 -12.83 -9.32
C MET A 159 -12.69 -13.78 -8.20
N GLU A 160 -13.43 -14.86 -8.00
CA GLU A 160 -13.03 -15.89 -7.04
C GLU A 160 -11.59 -16.35 -7.30
N GLY A 161 -10.71 -16.07 -6.34
CA GLY A 161 -9.27 -16.31 -6.42
C GLY A 161 -8.44 -15.07 -6.75
N TRP A 162 -7.16 -15.24 -6.70
CA TRP A 162 -6.16 -14.23 -7.08
C TRP A 162 -6.23 -13.98 -8.58
N GLY A 163 -6.33 -12.75 -9.01
CA GLY A 163 -6.48 -12.35 -10.40
C GLY A 163 -5.87 -13.29 -11.44
N THR A 164 -6.53 -13.41 -12.56
CA THR A 164 -6.02 -14.23 -13.67
C THR A 164 -5.29 -13.36 -14.69
N PRO A 165 -4.28 -13.87 -15.39
CA PRO A 165 -3.56 -13.08 -16.41
C PRO A 165 -4.43 -12.48 -17.52
N GLU A 166 -5.61 -13.04 -17.74
CA GLU A 166 -6.58 -12.55 -18.73
C GLU A 166 -7.33 -11.30 -18.25
N LEU A 167 -7.42 -11.10 -16.93
CA LEU A 167 -8.16 -10.01 -16.30
C LEU A 167 -7.23 -8.90 -15.83
N LYS A 168 -6.50 -8.35 -16.75
CA LYS A 168 -5.48 -7.32 -16.50
C LYS A 168 -6.08 -5.98 -16.09
N GLY A 169 -5.40 -5.32 -15.18
CA GLY A 169 -5.65 -3.96 -14.80
C GLY A 169 -4.85 -2.93 -15.59
N SER A 170 -5.07 -1.67 -15.28
CA SER A 170 -4.46 -0.51 -15.90
C SER A 170 -3.89 0.44 -14.88
N LEU A 171 -2.87 1.19 -15.26
CA LEU A 171 -2.42 2.33 -14.48
C LEU A 171 -3.40 3.49 -14.67
N LYS A 172 -3.76 4.16 -13.57
CA LYS A 172 -4.71 5.26 -13.52
C LYS A 172 -4.14 6.43 -12.74
N SER A 173 -4.60 7.62 -13.07
CA SER A 173 -4.34 8.85 -12.31
C SER A 173 -5.66 9.40 -11.79
N ILE A 174 -5.71 9.76 -10.51
CA ILE A 174 -6.84 10.39 -9.86
C ILE A 174 -6.38 11.73 -9.28
N ASN A 175 -6.90 12.83 -9.79
CA ASN A 175 -6.57 14.14 -9.24
C ASN A 175 -7.15 14.29 -7.84
N ILE A 176 -6.30 14.60 -6.84
CA ILE A 176 -6.70 14.61 -5.43
C ILE A 176 -7.72 15.70 -5.05
N HIS A 177 -7.81 16.76 -5.84
CA HIS A 177 -8.74 17.87 -5.59
C HIS A 177 -10.08 17.69 -6.32
N THR A 178 -10.02 17.36 -7.62
CA THR A 178 -11.21 17.25 -8.47
C THR A 178 -11.82 15.86 -8.48
N LYS A 179 -11.07 14.84 -8.02
CA LYS A 179 -11.40 13.39 -8.11
C LYS A 179 -11.64 12.90 -9.54
N LYS A 180 -11.16 13.65 -10.53
CA LYS A 180 -11.21 13.19 -11.92
C LYS A 180 -10.21 12.05 -12.08
N MET A 181 -10.69 10.90 -12.59
CA MET A 181 -9.87 9.74 -12.90
C MET A 181 -9.63 9.64 -14.39
N GLU A 182 -8.38 9.31 -14.77
CA GLU A 182 -7.97 9.07 -16.16
C GLU A 182 -7.11 7.80 -16.23
N ASN A 183 -7.14 7.11 -17.36
CA ASN A 183 -6.21 6.00 -17.61
C ASN A 183 -4.85 6.56 -18.04
N LEU A 184 -3.79 6.04 -17.46
CA LEU A 184 -2.44 6.21 -17.94
C LEU A 184 -2.11 5.05 -18.89
N GLY A 185 -1.95 5.38 -20.19
CA GLY A 185 -1.77 4.37 -21.22
C GLY A 185 -3.09 3.96 -21.92
N LYS A 186 -2.94 3.17 -22.98
CA LYS A 186 -4.03 2.89 -23.94
C LYS A 186 -4.80 1.60 -23.65
N LYS A 187 -4.26 0.70 -22.85
CA LYS A 187 -4.83 -0.64 -22.60
C LYS A 187 -4.32 -1.21 -21.28
N PRO A 188 -5.04 -2.21 -20.71
CA PRO A 188 -4.58 -2.98 -19.57
C PRO A 188 -3.22 -3.66 -19.84
N ILE A 189 -2.35 -3.70 -18.83
CA ILE A 189 -0.98 -4.22 -18.96
C ILE A 189 -0.67 -5.42 -18.07
N GLY A 190 -1.24 -5.50 -16.85
CA GLY A 190 -0.95 -6.58 -15.92
C GLY A 190 -1.89 -6.58 -14.72
N ASN A 191 -1.61 -7.44 -13.74
CA ASN A 191 -2.18 -7.35 -12.40
C ASN A 191 -1.22 -6.50 -11.57
N LEU A 192 -1.49 -5.17 -11.57
CA LEU A 192 -0.54 -4.19 -11.07
C LEU A 192 -0.52 -4.19 -9.56
N ASP A 193 0.69 -4.22 -9.02
CA ASP A 193 0.97 -4.37 -7.59
C ASP A 193 1.66 -3.12 -7.05
N GLY A 194 2.97 -3.09 -6.84
CA GLY A 194 3.69 -1.92 -6.35
C GLY A 194 3.89 -0.85 -7.41
N ILE A 195 3.90 0.42 -6.97
CA ILE A 195 4.17 1.59 -7.82
C ILE A 195 5.16 2.50 -7.11
N GLU A 196 6.23 2.89 -7.83
CA GLU A 196 7.18 3.89 -7.36
C GLU A 196 7.53 4.89 -8.47
N SER A 197 7.74 6.15 -8.10
CA SER A 197 8.17 7.20 -9.02
C SER A 197 9.69 7.19 -9.21
N ASP A 198 10.15 7.49 -10.43
CA ASP A 198 11.57 7.80 -10.68
C ASP A 198 11.97 9.24 -10.32
N GLY A 199 11.02 10.03 -9.82
CA GLY A 199 11.19 11.46 -9.52
C GLY A 199 11.38 12.36 -10.75
N LYS A 200 11.12 11.84 -11.97
CA LYS A 200 11.28 12.57 -13.25
C LYS A 200 10.07 12.45 -14.16
N GLY A 201 8.95 11.96 -13.61
CA GLY A 201 7.67 11.83 -14.33
C GLY A 201 7.41 10.46 -14.93
N ALA A 202 8.24 9.45 -14.64
CA ALA A 202 7.95 8.06 -14.95
C ALA A 202 7.70 7.23 -13.68
N TYR A 203 7.04 6.10 -13.83
CA TYR A 203 6.72 5.19 -12.74
C TYR A 203 7.24 3.80 -13.02
N PHE A 204 7.82 3.17 -12.00
CA PHE A 204 8.09 1.74 -11.97
C PHE A 204 6.85 1.03 -11.44
N VAL A 205 6.37 0.01 -12.15
CA VAL A 205 5.15 -0.71 -11.79
C VAL A 205 5.39 -2.21 -11.89
N THR A 206 5.12 -2.93 -10.79
CA THR A 206 5.21 -4.38 -10.78
C THR A 206 3.91 -5.02 -11.30
N ASP A 207 4.03 -6.12 -12.03
CA ASP A 207 2.94 -7.00 -12.45
C ASP A 207 3.11 -8.35 -11.74
N TRP A 208 2.29 -8.58 -10.73
CA TRP A 208 2.45 -9.73 -9.84
C TRP A 208 2.31 -11.07 -10.57
N THR A 209 1.24 -11.26 -11.35
CA THR A 209 1.00 -12.53 -12.08
C THR A 209 1.90 -12.67 -13.29
N GLY A 210 2.27 -11.57 -13.92
CA GLY A 210 3.17 -11.54 -15.07
C GLY A 210 4.65 -11.64 -14.71
N ALA A 211 5.00 -11.51 -13.42
CA ALA A 211 6.39 -11.45 -12.93
C ALA A 211 7.24 -10.43 -13.73
N LYS A 212 6.72 -9.20 -13.89
CA LYS A 212 7.32 -8.14 -14.69
C LYS A 212 7.46 -6.85 -13.90
N LEU A 213 8.40 -6.04 -14.34
CA LEU A 213 8.54 -4.63 -13.98
C LEU A 213 8.36 -3.81 -15.28
N TYR A 214 7.48 -2.84 -15.24
CA TYR A 214 7.27 -1.86 -16.31
C TYR A 214 7.90 -0.53 -15.97
#